data_62d0e362823231dfbf5db52a5f72509f
#
_entry.id   62d0e362823231dfbf5db52a5f72509f
#
_cell.length_a   1.000
_cell.length_b   1.000
_cell.length_c   1.000
_cell.angle_alpha   90.00
_cell.angle_beta   90.00
_cell.angle_gamma   90.00
#
_symmetry.space_group_name_H-M   'P 1'
#
loop_
_entity.id
_entity.type
_entity.pdbx_description
1 polymer ?
#
loop_
_entity_poly.entity_id
_entity_poly.type
_entity_poly.pdbx_seq_one_letter_code
_entity_poly.pdbx_strand_id
1 'polypeptide(L)'
;DTYDGTSDYEDLSMEMFKIFAVEMPFDEEKFRSMKKSEVIDSLYEAVVATFKRKGDRMAEIAHMNIKPFVEQRGLSTGMIRVPITDGKRVFGIACDINEAYKSESQSVVKQFQKAVLLMTIDEAWKEHLRELDQLRQSVQNASYEQKDPLLIYKLESFNLFKEMVETMNRKAIAVLMRGQIYIQEPQDVREAAPERREDYSKYRTQKDDYPGQSAQAAAAAAPQQPRVTEPIKAAPRVGRNDPCPCGSGKKYKNCHGKGL
;
A
#
# COMPACT_ATOMS: atom_id res chain seq x y z
N ASP A 1 23.51 -8.05 8.51
CA ASP A 1 22.83 -9.33 8.32
C ASP A 1 22.94 -9.89 6.87
N THR A 2 23.27 -9.03 5.88
CA THR A 2 23.43 -9.44 4.48
C THR A 2 24.80 -10.09 4.20
N TYR A 3 25.81 -9.74 4.98
CA TYR A 3 27.16 -10.29 4.86
C TYR A 3 27.53 -11.14 6.08
N ASP A 4 27.71 -12.42 5.86
CA ASP A 4 28.06 -13.42 6.91
C ASP A 4 29.58 -13.64 7.06
N GLY A 5 30.39 -13.09 6.14
CA GLY A 5 31.85 -13.24 6.09
C GLY A 5 32.32 -14.41 5.22
N THR A 6 31.41 -15.06 4.50
CA THR A 6 31.73 -16.23 3.64
C THR A 6 31.51 -15.94 2.16
N SER A 7 30.80 -14.86 1.81
CA SER A 7 30.49 -14.49 0.42
C SER A 7 31.74 -13.98 -0.29
N ASP A 8 31.87 -14.37 -1.56
CA ASP A 8 32.88 -13.85 -2.46
C ASP A 8 32.60 -12.37 -2.80
N TYR A 9 33.65 -11.65 -3.26
CA TYR A 9 33.54 -10.23 -3.62
C TYR A 9 32.48 -9.95 -4.68
N GLU A 10 32.41 -10.79 -5.72
CA GLU A 10 31.44 -10.62 -6.81
C GLU A 10 30.00 -10.81 -6.33
N ASP A 11 29.73 -11.84 -5.52
CA ASP A 11 28.41 -12.11 -4.95
C ASP A 11 27.96 -10.97 -4.03
N LEU A 12 28.85 -10.50 -3.16
CA LEU A 12 28.60 -9.37 -2.28
C LEU A 12 28.33 -8.09 -3.07
N SER A 13 29.13 -7.82 -4.11
CA SER A 13 28.96 -6.68 -5.01
C SER A 13 27.61 -6.71 -5.71
N MET A 14 27.22 -7.89 -6.20
CA MET A 14 25.93 -8.07 -6.86
C MET A 14 24.74 -7.89 -5.90
N GLU A 15 24.84 -8.39 -4.67
CA GLU A 15 23.82 -8.16 -3.63
C GLU A 15 23.72 -6.67 -3.25
N MET A 16 24.84 -6.01 -3.05
CA MET A 16 24.88 -4.57 -2.78
C MET A 16 24.21 -3.76 -3.88
N PHE A 17 24.50 -4.07 -5.13
CA PHE A 17 23.85 -3.41 -6.26
C PHE A 17 22.34 -3.72 -6.34
N LYS A 18 21.95 -4.97 -6.13
CA LYS A 18 20.54 -5.40 -6.17
C LYS A 18 19.70 -4.76 -5.07
N ILE A 19 20.21 -4.69 -3.84
CA ILE A 19 19.44 -4.21 -2.68
C ILE A 19 19.55 -2.68 -2.55
N PHE A 20 20.77 -2.16 -2.59
CA PHE A 20 21.04 -0.76 -2.25
C PHE A 20 21.27 0.14 -3.47
N ALA A 21 21.45 -0.43 -4.66
CA ALA A 21 21.87 0.29 -5.87
C ALA A 21 23.12 1.14 -5.63
N VAL A 22 24.10 0.58 -4.93
CA VAL A 22 25.38 1.17 -4.56
C VAL A 22 26.49 0.28 -5.06
N GLU A 23 27.52 0.88 -5.64
CA GLU A 23 28.75 0.18 -6.02
C GLU A 23 29.62 -0.07 -4.79
N MET A 24 30.49 -1.06 -4.87
CA MET A 24 31.44 -1.38 -3.78
C MET A 24 32.36 -0.21 -3.52
N PRO A 25 32.57 0.21 -2.24
CA PRO A 25 33.45 1.33 -1.89
C PRO A 25 34.92 0.94 -1.88
N PHE A 26 35.25 -0.31 -2.15
CA PHE A 26 36.61 -0.84 -2.19
C PHE A 26 36.74 -1.93 -3.27
N ASP A 27 37.94 -2.20 -3.72
CA ASP A 27 38.27 -3.24 -4.70
C ASP A 27 38.46 -4.63 -4.04
N GLU A 28 38.59 -5.67 -4.87
CA GLU A 28 38.73 -7.05 -4.42
C GLU A 28 40.00 -7.29 -3.59
N GLU A 29 41.13 -6.60 -3.93
CA GLU A 29 42.39 -6.77 -3.19
C GLU A 29 42.23 -6.26 -1.76
N LYS A 30 41.62 -5.10 -1.59
CA LYS A 30 41.31 -4.51 -0.30
C LYS A 30 40.31 -5.37 0.47
N PHE A 31 39.28 -5.87 -0.17
CA PHE A 31 38.30 -6.76 0.45
C PHE A 31 38.96 -7.98 1.10
N ARG A 32 39.89 -8.65 0.40
CA ARG A 32 40.61 -9.82 0.93
C ARG A 32 41.47 -9.53 2.15
N SER A 33 41.88 -8.27 2.34
CA SER A 33 42.70 -7.83 3.47
C SER A 33 41.91 -7.32 4.66
N MET A 34 40.60 -7.01 4.45
CA MET A 34 39.72 -6.41 5.47
C MET A 34 39.13 -7.45 6.40
N LYS A 35 38.91 -7.06 7.65
CA LYS A 35 38.11 -7.87 8.58
C LYS A 35 36.62 -7.68 8.29
N LYS A 36 35.81 -8.69 8.66
CA LYS A 36 34.36 -8.66 8.49
C LYS A 36 33.71 -7.38 9.03
N SER A 37 34.11 -6.91 10.23
CA SER A 37 33.58 -5.68 10.80
C SER A 37 33.91 -4.45 9.96
N GLU A 38 35.13 -4.34 9.44
CA GLU A 38 35.57 -3.23 8.60
C GLU A 38 34.83 -3.20 7.26
N VAL A 39 34.55 -4.37 6.68
CA VAL A 39 33.71 -4.51 5.49
C VAL A 39 32.30 -3.98 5.77
N ILE A 40 31.67 -4.45 6.86
CA ILE A 40 30.31 -4.04 7.24
C ILE A 40 30.25 -2.52 7.48
N ASP A 41 31.19 -1.95 8.22
CA ASP A 41 31.22 -0.53 8.54
C ASP A 41 31.39 0.33 7.27
N SER A 42 32.32 -0.06 6.39
CA SER A 42 32.55 0.64 5.12
C SER A 42 31.34 0.57 4.18
N LEU A 43 30.67 -0.58 4.10
CA LEU A 43 29.44 -0.74 3.31
C LEU A 43 28.29 0.10 3.89
N TYR A 44 28.15 0.09 5.22
CA TYR A 44 27.12 0.87 5.89
C TYR A 44 27.30 2.37 5.65
N GLU A 45 28.51 2.89 5.81
CA GLU A 45 28.83 4.29 5.54
C GLU A 45 28.51 4.68 4.08
N ALA A 46 28.92 3.84 3.12
CA ALA A 46 28.67 4.08 1.71
C ALA A 46 27.16 4.11 1.38
N VAL A 47 26.38 3.18 1.97
CA VAL A 47 24.92 3.13 1.79
C VAL A 47 24.25 4.37 2.40
N VAL A 48 24.61 4.74 3.64
CA VAL A 48 24.03 5.90 4.33
C VAL A 48 24.39 7.21 3.60
N ALA A 49 25.63 7.37 3.16
CA ALA A 49 26.04 8.53 2.38
C ALA A 49 25.26 8.65 1.06
N THR A 50 25.09 7.53 0.36
CA THR A 50 24.34 7.49 -0.89
C THR A 50 22.86 7.77 -0.67
N PHE A 51 22.27 7.24 0.40
CA PHE A 51 20.86 7.50 0.75
C PHE A 51 20.61 8.99 1.02
N LYS A 52 21.47 9.64 1.81
CA LYS A 52 21.39 11.08 2.08
C LYS A 52 21.52 11.90 0.79
N ARG A 53 22.55 11.64 -0.01
CA ARG A 53 22.78 12.33 -1.29
C ARG A 53 21.62 12.20 -2.25
N LYS A 54 21.00 11.01 -2.35
CA LYS A 54 19.81 10.79 -3.18
C LYS A 54 18.58 11.55 -2.66
N GLY A 55 18.40 11.58 -1.34
CA GLY A 55 17.33 12.35 -0.69
C GLY A 55 17.46 13.84 -0.97
N ASP A 56 18.65 14.39 -0.80
CA ASP A 56 18.92 15.82 -1.05
C ASP A 56 18.70 16.17 -2.53
N ARG A 57 19.20 15.34 -3.45
CA ARG A 57 18.97 15.53 -4.88
C ARG A 57 17.49 15.45 -5.25
N MET A 58 16.75 14.54 -4.63
CA MET A 58 15.30 14.44 -4.84
C MET A 58 14.58 15.70 -4.35
N ALA A 59 14.98 16.24 -3.18
CA ALA A 59 14.44 17.48 -2.65
C ALA A 59 14.75 18.67 -3.57
N GLU A 60 15.98 18.79 -4.06
CA GLU A 60 16.38 19.84 -5.01
C GLU A 60 15.52 19.82 -6.29
N ILE A 61 15.36 18.65 -6.91
CA ILE A 61 14.54 18.49 -8.12
C ILE A 61 13.09 18.85 -7.84
N ALA A 62 12.52 18.40 -6.70
CA ALA A 62 11.17 18.76 -6.31
C ALA A 62 11.03 20.27 -6.12
N HIS A 63 12.00 20.90 -5.43
CA HIS A 63 11.99 22.33 -5.15
C HIS A 63 12.07 23.17 -6.43
N MET A 64 12.91 22.78 -7.39
CA MET A 64 13.00 23.45 -8.70
C MET A 64 11.66 23.51 -9.43
N ASN A 65 10.82 22.49 -9.27
CA ASN A 65 9.49 22.44 -9.89
C ASN A 65 8.41 23.16 -9.06
N ILE A 66 8.49 23.10 -7.75
CA ILE A 66 7.50 23.70 -6.83
C ILE A 66 7.69 25.22 -6.74
N LYS A 67 8.91 25.70 -6.66
CA LYS A 67 9.24 27.11 -6.46
C LYS A 67 8.62 28.04 -7.51
N PRO A 68 8.77 27.82 -8.83
CA PRO A 68 8.15 28.68 -9.84
C PRO A 68 6.63 28.68 -9.75
N PHE A 69 6.02 27.55 -9.42
CA PHE A 69 4.57 27.44 -9.25
C PHE A 69 4.04 28.29 -8.11
N VAL A 70 4.75 28.29 -6.96
CA VAL A 70 4.39 29.09 -5.79
C VAL A 70 4.64 30.59 -6.04
N GLU A 71 5.73 30.95 -6.69
CA GLU A 71 6.06 32.34 -7.02
C GLU A 71 5.08 32.98 -8.01
N GLN A 72 4.56 32.21 -8.96
CA GLN A 72 3.58 32.69 -9.95
C GLN A 72 2.17 32.80 -9.40
N ARG A 73 1.73 31.85 -8.56
CA ARG A 73 0.34 31.77 -8.07
C ARG A 73 0.15 32.28 -6.64
N GLY A 74 1.24 32.57 -5.92
CA GLY A 74 1.23 32.87 -4.51
C GLY A 74 1.12 31.58 -3.67
N LEU A 75 1.38 31.73 -2.35
CA LEU A 75 1.16 30.64 -1.39
C LEU A 75 -0.33 30.34 -1.29
N SER A 76 -0.78 29.28 -1.97
CA SER A 76 -2.16 28.81 -1.85
C SER A 76 -2.16 27.54 -0.97
N THR A 77 -3.16 27.43 -0.10
CA THR A 77 -3.40 26.20 0.66
C THR A 77 -3.87 25.12 -0.30
N GLY A 78 -3.01 24.17 -0.62
CA GLY A 78 -3.36 23.08 -1.53
C GLY A 78 -2.43 21.90 -1.38
N MET A 79 -2.95 20.72 -1.76
CA MET A 79 -2.17 19.49 -1.85
C MET A 79 -1.63 19.34 -3.27
N ILE A 80 -0.35 19.10 -3.38
CA ILE A 80 0.30 18.71 -4.64
C ILE A 80 0.60 17.22 -4.62
N ARG A 81 0.66 16.63 -5.81
CA ARG A 81 1.06 15.23 -5.98
C ARG A 81 2.34 15.16 -6.79
N VAL A 82 3.41 14.72 -6.14
CA VAL A 82 4.73 14.57 -6.78
C VAL A 82 4.90 13.13 -7.22
N PRO A 83 5.11 12.85 -8.52
CA PRO A 83 5.35 11.51 -8.99
C PRO A 83 6.80 11.09 -8.69
N ILE A 84 6.96 9.99 -7.97
CA ILE A 84 8.26 9.38 -7.65
C ILE A 84 8.24 7.95 -8.16
N THR A 85 9.32 7.49 -8.77
CA THR A 85 9.44 6.13 -9.31
C THR A 85 10.62 5.38 -8.70
N ASP A 86 10.49 4.08 -8.55
CA ASP A 86 11.58 3.15 -8.23
C ASP A 86 12.13 2.42 -9.48
N GLY A 87 11.70 2.87 -10.67
CA GLY A 87 11.98 2.23 -11.95
C GLY A 87 11.01 1.13 -12.35
N LYS A 88 10.15 0.67 -11.44
CA LYS A 88 9.10 -0.34 -11.69
C LYS A 88 7.69 0.19 -11.45
N ARG A 89 7.52 1.01 -10.43
CA ARG A 89 6.24 1.59 -10.00
C ARG A 89 6.36 3.10 -9.92
N VAL A 90 5.23 3.79 -10.07
CA VAL A 90 5.15 5.24 -9.87
C VAL A 90 4.27 5.50 -8.65
N PHE A 91 4.81 6.25 -7.69
CA PHE A 91 4.15 6.64 -6.44
C PHE A 91 3.72 8.10 -6.57
N GLY A 92 2.43 8.38 -6.42
CA GLY A 92 1.92 9.74 -6.37
C GLY A 92 1.94 10.25 -4.92
N ILE A 93 3.01 10.94 -4.52
CA ILE A 93 3.20 11.42 -3.15
C ILE A 93 2.46 12.73 -2.96
N ALA A 94 1.43 12.72 -2.10
CA ALA A 94 0.66 13.89 -1.74
C ALA A 94 1.40 14.68 -0.64
N CYS A 95 1.62 15.97 -0.88
CA CYS A 95 2.29 16.88 0.05
C CYS A 95 1.55 18.22 0.11
N ASP A 96 1.56 18.88 1.26
CA ASP A 96 1.14 20.27 1.36
C ASP A 96 2.17 21.18 0.65
N ILE A 97 1.70 22.05 -0.23
CA ILE A 97 2.56 22.91 -1.05
C ILE A 97 3.35 23.91 -0.21
N ASN A 98 2.75 24.43 0.86
CA ASN A 98 3.41 25.40 1.74
C ASN A 98 4.51 24.72 2.56
N GLU A 99 4.25 23.51 3.06
CA GLU A 99 5.22 22.71 3.78
C GLU A 99 6.38 22.31 2.84
N ALA A 100 6.06 21.90 1.61
CA ALA A 100 7.07 21.57 0.62
C ALA A 100 7.95 22.77 0.26
N TYR A 101 7.35 23.96 0.06
CA TYR A 101 8.10 25.17 -0.24
C TYR A 101 9.00 25.60 0.92
N LYS A 102 8.47 25.67 2.16
CA LYS A 102 9.20 26.09 3.36
C LYS A 102 10.36 25.16 3.76
N SER A 103 10.19 23.87 3.50
CA SER A 103 11.19 22.83 3.82
C SER A 103 12.18 22.57 2.69
N GLU A 104 12.21 23.42 1.65
CA GLU A 104 13.00 23.17 0.44
C GLU A 104 12.72 21.76 -0.14
N SER A 105 11.46 21.34 -0.06
CA SER A 105 10.96 20.03 -0.49
C SER A 105 11.48 18.82 0.27
N GLN A 106 12.14 18.99 1.41
CA GLN A 106 12.51 17.88 2.29
C GLN A 106 11.28 17.14 2.84
N SER A 107 10.14 17.83 2.99
CA SER A 107 8.86 17.19 3.33
C SER A 107 8.40 16.18 2.30
N VAL A 108 8.64 16.42 1.00
CA VAL A 108 8.32 15.49 -0.09
C VAL A 108 9.08 14.17 0.08
N VAL A 109 10.38 14.26 0.38
CA VAL A 109 11.23 13.10 0.63
C VAL A 109 10.75 12.31 1.85
N LYS A 110 10.41 13.00 2.95
CA LYS A 110 9.86 12.36 4.16
C LYS A 110 8.52 11.67 3.88
N GLN A 111 7.63 12.30 3.13
CA GLN A 111 6.35 11.70 2.76
C GLN A 111 6.53 10.48 1.84
N PHE A 112 7.49 10.52 0.92
CA PHE A 112 7.86 9.35 0.12
C PHE A 112 8.37 8.21 0.98
N GLN A 113 9.31 8.46 1.89
CA GLN A 113 9.83 7.46 2.83
C GLN A 113 8.70 6.83 3.65
N LYS A 114 7.81 7.67 4.19
CA LYS A 114 6.65 7.21 4.95
C LYS A 114 5.70 6.36 4.11
N ALA A 115 5.39 6.78 2.88
CA ALA A 115 4.50 6.05 1.98
C ALA A 115 5.08 4.67 1.62
N VAL A 116 6.38 4.59 1.30
CA VAL A 116 7.05 3.33 0.99
C VAL A 116 7.02 2.38 2.19
N LEU A 117 7.35 2.87 3.39
CA LEU A 117 7.33 2.05 4.60
C LEU A 117 5.93 1.52 4.90
N LEU A 118 4.90 2.39 4.88
CA LEU A 118 3.53 1.98 5.14
C LEU A 118 3.02 0.95 4.13
N MET A 119 3.29 1.16 2.85
CA MET A 119 2.92 0.23 1.79
C MET A 119 3.61 -1.13 1.96
N THR A 120 4.91 -1.12 2.26
CA THR A 120 5.69 -2.36 2.41
C THR A 120 5.25 -3.15 3.64
N ILE A 121 4.96 -2.45 4.75
CA ILE A 121 4.42 -3.06 5.97
C ILE A 121 3.05 -3.69 5.68
N ASP A 122 2.15 -2.96 5.01
CA ASP A 122 0.80 -3.45 4.70
C ASP A 122 0.82 -4.69 3.81
N GLU A 123 1.64 -4.68 2.75
CA GLU A 123 1.83 -5.84 1.87
C GLU A 123 2.39 -7.06 2.63
N ALA A 124 3.46 -6.85 3.42
CA ALA A 124 4.10 -7.93 4.18
C ALA A 124 3.18 -8.49 5.28
N TRP A 125 2.45 -7.62 5.96
CA TRP A 125 1.53 -8.02 7.02
C TRP A 125 0.35 -8.84 6.50
N LYS A 126 -0.22 -8.45 5.36
CA LYS A 126 -1.29 -9.21 4.71
C LYS A 126 -0.84 -10.62 4.32
N GLU A 127 0.38 -10.75 3.80
CA GLU A 127 0.92 -12.07 3.46
C GLU A 127 1.20 -12.89 4.70
N HIS A 128 1.81 -12.30 5.71
CA HIS A 128 2.08 -12.97 6.99
C HIS A 128 0.80 -13.51 7.67
N LEU A 129 -0.31 -12.76 7.61
CA LEU A 129 -1.59 -13.26 8.12
C LEU A 129 -2.08 -14.51 7.38
N ARG A 130 -1.88 -14.58 6.05
CA ARG A 130 -2.21 -15.77 5.26
C ARG A 130 -1.33 -16.96 5.62
N GLU A 131 -0.02 -16.71 5.81
CA GLU A 131 0.93 -17.76 6.23
C GLU A 131 0.60 -18.29 7.62
N LEU A 132 0.20 -17.42 8.56
CA LEU A 132 -0.26 -17.82 9.90
C LEU A 132 -1.54 -18.66 9.83
N ASP A 133 -2.49 -18.33 8.95
CA ASP A 133 -3.71 -19.13 8.79
C ASP A 133 -3.39 -20.51 8.21
N GLN A 134 -2.46 -20.60 7.25
CA GLN A 134 -1.97 -21.88 6.70
C GLN A 134 -1.25 -22.69 7.78
N LEU A 135 -0.37 -22.05 8.55
CA LEU A 135 0.33 -22.71 9.68
C LEU A 135 -0.68 -23.26 10.68
N ARG A 136 -1.71 -22.48 11.05
CA ARG A 136 -2.76 -22.91 11.96
C ARG A 136 -3.48 -24.17 11.50
N GLN A 137 -3.72 -24.30 10.19
CA GLN A 137 -4.33 -25.49 9.61
C GLN A 137 -3.36 -26.70 9.61
N SER A 138 -2.09 -26.49 9.27
CA SER A 138 -1.09 -27.55 9.18
C SER A 138 -0.77 -28.15 10.55
N VAL A 139 -0.68 -27.32 11.59
CA VAL A 139 -0.34 -27.74 12.96
C VAL A 139 -1.42 -28.64 13.58
N GLN A 140 -2.66 -28.60 13.11
CA GLN A 140 -3.71 -29.53 13.57
C GLN A 140 -3.33 -31.00 13.30
N ASN A 141 -2.54 -31.27 12.26
CA ASN A 141 -2.08 -32.60 11.91
C ASN A 141 -0.89 -33.09 12.75
N ALA A 142 -0.20 -32.18 13.47
CA ALA A 142 0.96 -32.52 14.29
C ALA A 142 0.63 -33.46 15.45
N SER A 143 -0.63 -33.50 15.89
CA SER A 143 -1.13 -34.45 16.90
C SER A 143 -0.95 -35.91 16.51
N TYR A 144 -0.99 -36.22 15.20
CA TYR A 144 -0.74 -37.58 14.70
C TYR A 144 0.72 -38.01 14.85
N GLU A 145 1.66 -37.06 14.91
CA GLU A 145 3.08 -37.28 15.08
C GLU A 145 3.53 -37.28 16.56
N GLN A 146 2.58 -37.26 17.52
CA GLN A 146 2.83 -37.16 18.96
C GLN A 146 3.63 -35.90 19.36
N LYS A 147 3.56 -34.84 18.56
CA LYS A 147 4.16 -33.54 18.86
C LYS A 147 3.12 -32.61 19.47
N ASP A 148 3.55 -31.69 20.33
CA ASP A 148 2.67 -30.65 20.88
C ASP A 148 2.35 -29.59 19.82
N PRO A 149 1.10 -29.50 19.34
CA PRO A 149 0.72 -28.54 18.30
C PRO A 149 0.94 -27.09 18.70
N LEU A 150 0.76 -26.78 20.01
CA LEU A 150 0.93 -25.42 20.52
C LEU A 150 2.40 -24.96 20.48
N LEU A 151 3.31 -25.89 20.84
CA LEU A 151 4.74 -25.61 20.79
C LEU A 151 5.21 -25.38 19.35
N ILE A 152 4.78 -26.23 18.41
CA ILE A 152 5.10 -26.08 17.00
C ILE A 152 4.58 -24.75 16.47
N TYR A 153 3.30 -24.42 16.76
CA TYR A 153 2.72 -23.15 16.31
C TYR A 153 3.53 -21.95 16.81
N LYS A 154 3.93 -21.94 18.08
CA LYS A 154 4.73 -20.84 18.65
C LYS A 154 6.08 -20.69 17.97
N LEU A 155 6.78 -21.78 17.72
CA LEU A 155 8.10 -21.76 17.10
C LEU A 155 8.01 -21.32 15.64
N GLU A 156 7.12 -21.94 14.87
CA GLU A 156 6.96 -21.63 13.46
C GLU A 156 6.39 -20.21 13.21
N SER A 157 5.43 -19.76 14.03
CA SER A 157 4.92 -18.39 13.91
C SER A 157 5.99 -17.33 14.20
N PHE A 158 6.90 -17.61 15.13
CA PHE A 158 8.04 -16.73 15.40
C PHE A 158 9.02 -16.70 14.21
N ASN A 159 9.30 -17.85 13.58
CA ASN A 159 10.15 -17.94 12.40
C ASN A 159 9.54 -17.17 11.21
N LEU A 160 8.25 -17.38 10.95
CA LEU A 160 7.52 -16.66 9.90
C LEU A 160 7.53 -15.14 10.14
N PHE A 161 7.35 -14.71 11.39
CA PHE A 161 7.43 -13.29 11.73
C PHE A 161 8.82 -12.70 11.46
N LYS A 162 9.88 -13.42 11.85
CA LYS A 162 11.26 -13.01 11.60
C LYS A 162 11.54 -12.87 10.10
N GLU A 163 11.13 -13.86 9.32
CA GLU A 163 11.29 -13.86 7.85
C GLU A 163 10.51 -12.72 7.19
N MET A 164 9.27 -12.48 7.65
CA MET A 164 8.48 -11.34 7.21
C MET A 164 9.22 -10.01 7.45
N VAL A 165 9.77 -9.80 8.64
CA VAL A 165 10.49 -8.55 8.99
C VAL A 165 11.73 -8.38 8.11
N GLU A 166 12.51 -9.44 7.90
CA GLU A 166 13.70 -9.40 7.03
C GLU A 166 13.33 -9.07 5.58
N THR A 167 12.33 -9.75 5.04
CA THR A 167 11.83 -9.54 3.67
C THR A 167 11.27 -8.13 3.48
N MET A 168 10.48 -7.66 4.45
CA MET A 168 9.92 -6.30 4.47
C MET A 168 11.03 -5.25 4.46
N ASN A 169 12.04 -5.39 5.31
CA ASN A 169 13.15 -4.45 5.39
C ASN A 169 13.94 -4.42 4.07
N ARG A 170 14.25 -5.56 3.47
CA ARG A 170 14.93 -5.65 2.17
C ARG A 170 14.13 -4.95 1.07
N LYS A 171 12.82 -5.20 0.99
CA LYS A 171 11.92 -4.55 0.01
C LYS A 171 11.86 -3.03 0.21
N ALA A 172 11.66 -2.58 1.45
CA ALA A 172 11.58 -1.16 1.78
C ALA A 172 12.86 -0.41 1.39
N ILE A 173 14.01 -0.94 1.79
CA ILE A 173 15.31 -0.34 1.47
C ILE A 173 15.52 -0.31 -0.05
N ALA A 174 15.23 -1.41 -0.77
CA ALA A 174 15.41 -1.47 -2.22
C ALA A 174 14.56 -0.41 -2.96
N VAL A 175 13.33 -0.17 -2.53
CA VAL A 175 12.46 0.87 -3.09
C VAL A 175 12.99 2.27 -2.75
N LEU A 176 13.35 2.50 -1.49
CA LEU A 176 13.87 3.80 -1.03
C LEU A 176 15.17 4.18 -1.74
N MET A 177 16.08 3.22 -1.93
CA MET A 177 17.37 3.45 -2.58
C MET A 177 17.25 3.66 -4.10
N ARG A 178 16.18 3.18 -4.73
CA ARG A 178 15.90 3.38 -6.17
C ARG A 178 14.98 4.56 -6.45
N GLY A 179 14.34 5.11 -5.41
CA GLY A 179 13.43 6.22 -5.54
C GLY A 179 14.05 7.42 -6.23
N GLN A 180 13.36 7.94 -7.24
CA GLN A 180 13.73 9.14 -7.98
C GLN A 180 12.48 9.86 -8.46
N ILE A 181 12.54 11.19 -8.55
CA ILE A 181 11.43 11.95 -9.10
C ILE A 181 11.29 11.61 -10.57
N TYR A 182 10.07 11.28 -10.97
CA TYR A 182 9.74 11.04 -12.35
C TYR A 182 9.62 12.40 -13.05
N ILE A 183 10.64 12.77 -13.80
CA ILE A 183 10.66 14.00 -14.58
C ILE A 183 9.96 13.69 -15.90
N GLN A 184 8.64 13.90 -15.95
CA GLN A 184 7.96 14.16 -17.21
C GLN A 184 7.80 15.68 -17.35
N GLU A 185 7.66 16.17 -18.57
CA GLU A 185 7.59 17.60 -18.88
C GLU A 185 6.63 18.40 -17.96
N PRO A 186 6.75 19.73 -17.85
CA PRO A 186 6.08 20.57 -16.83
C PRO A 186 4.55 20.45 -16.71
N GLN A 187 3.91 19.61 -17.51
CA GLN A 187 2.47 19.37 -17.52
C GLN A 187 1.98 18.40 -16.40
N ASP A 188 2.86 17.75 -15.66
CA ASP A 188 2.49 16.67 -14.74
C ASP A 188 2.26 17.10 -13.28
N VAL A 189 2.37 18.37 -12.94
CA VAL A 189 1.96 18.85 -11.61
C VAL A 189 0.44 19.03 -11.63
N ARG A 190 -0.28 17.96 -11.31
CA ARG A 190 -1.74 17.98 -11.18
C ARG A 190 -2.12 18.31 -9.74
N GLU A 191 -3.06 19.22 -9.57
CA GLU A 191 -3.72 19.47 -8.29
C GLU A 191 -4.37 18.16 -7.82
N ALA A 192 -3.97 17.68 -6.64
CA ALA A 192 -4.55 16.46 -6.10
C ALA A 192 -6.01 16.72 -5.75
N ALA A 193 -6.92 16.01 -6.38
CA ALA A 193 -8.30 16.01 -5.92
C ALA A 193 -8.34 15.57 -4.45
N PRO A 194 -9.14 16.24 -3.58
CA PRO A 194 -9.23 15.86 -2.18
C PRO A 194 -9.61 14.39 -2.08
N GLU A 195 -8.84 13.63 -1.30
CA GLU A 195 -9.19 12.24 -1.02
C GLU A 195 -10.61 12.19 -0.50
N ARG A 196 -11.48 11.47 -1.21
CA ARG A 196 -12.81 11.15 -0.72
C ARG A 196 -12.62 10.35 0.56
N ARG A 197 -12.75 11.01 1.70
CA ARG A 197 -12.86 10.30 2.98
C ARG A 197 -14.08 9.40 2.87
N GLU A 198 -13.85 8.11 2.80
CA GLU A 198 -14.95 7.16 2.89
C GLU A 198 -15.65 7.37 4.23
N ASP A 199 -16.91 7.70 4.17
CA ASP A 199 -17.73 7.91 5.35
C ASP A 199 -18.09 6.54 5.94
N TYR A 200 -17.26 6.07 6.84
CA TYR A 200 -17.43 4.79 7.54
C TYR A 200 -18.69 4.76 8.42
N SER A 201 -19.38 5.89 8.63
CA SER A 201 -20.64 5.93 9.38
C SER A 201 -21.78 5.15 8.67
N LYS A 202 -21.60 4.89 7.37
CA LYS A 202 -22.56 4.11 6.55
C LYS A 202 -22.40 2.59 6.68
N TYR A 203 -21.27 2.13 7.19
CA TYR A 203 -21.01 0.71 7.41
C TYR A 203 -21.52 0.30 8.79
N ARG A 204 -22.74 -0.25 8.85
CA ARG A 204 -23.21 -0.97 10.04
C ARG A 204 -22.49 -2.32 10.07
N THR A 205 -21.61 -2.53 11.03
CA THR A 205 -21.15 -3.86 11.42
C THR A 205 -22.31 -4.59 12.08
N GLN A 206 -23.08 -5.35 11.31
CA GLN A 206 -24.01 -6.34 11.85
C GLN A 206 -23.16 -7.58 12.20
N LYS A 207 -23.00 -7.81 13.47
CA LYS A 207 -22.47 -9.07 13.97
C LYS A 207 -23.65 -10.05 13.83
N ASP A 208 -23.58 -10.99 12.91
CA ASP A 208 -24.51 -12.11 12.85
C ASP A 208 -24.31 -12.94 14.13
N ASP A 209 -25.23 -12.79 15.06
CA ASP A 209 -25.25 -13.63 16.26
C ASP A 209 -25.58 -15.06 15.82
N TYR A 210 -24.66 -15.98 16.12
CA TYR A 210 -24.89 -17.41 16.00
C TYR A 210 -26.12 -17.80 16.82
N PRO A 211 -27.09 -18.56 16.28
CA PRO A 211 -28.30 -18.97 17.00
C PRO A 211 -27.92 -20.03 18.06
N GLY A 212 -27.60 -19.58 19.25
CA GLY A 212 -27.20 -20.51 20.33
C GLY A 212 -27.19 -19.96 21.75
N GLN A 213 -27.22 -18.65 21.98
CA GLN A 213 -27.05 -18.10 23.34
C GLN A 213 -27.86 -16.84 23.64
N SER A 214 -29.15 -16.78 23.35
CA SER A 214 -29.96 -15.64 23.81
C SER A 214 -31.39 -16.00 24.15
N ALA A 215 -31.59 -16.97 25.08
CA ALA A 215 -32.91 -17.22 25.65
C ALA A 215 -33.18 -16.47 26.98
N GLN A 216 -32.29 -15.59 27.48
CA GLN A 216 -32.42 -14.93 28.76
C GLN A 216 -32.39 -13.41 28.81
N ALA A 217 -32.30 -12.72 27.67
CA ALA A 217 -32.27 -11.24 27.65
C ALA A 217 -33.53 -10.58 26.99
N ALA A 218 -34.62 -11.32 26.75
CA ALA A 218 -35.80 -10.82 26.06
C ALA A 218 -36.91 -10.24 26.98
N ALA A 219 -36.61 -9.81 28.20
CA ALA A 219 -37.64 -9.36 29.16
C ALA A 219 -37.64 -7.83 29.46
N ALA A 220 -36.91 -6.99 28.73
CA ALA A 220 -36.86 -5.55 29.03
C ALA A 220 -36.66 -4.64 27.80
N ALA A 221 -37.51 -4.73 26.78
CA ALA A 221 -37.60 -3.67 25.79
C ALA A 221 -39.03 -3.52 25.26
N ALA A 222 -39.64 -2.37 25.55
CA ALA A 222 -40.95 -1.97 25.07
C ALA A 222 -41.00 -1.85 23.53
N PRO A 223 -42.14 -2.11 22.87
CA PRO A 223 -42.24 -2.21 21.43
C PRO A 223 -42.17 -0.84 20.77
N GLN A 224 -41.13 -0.58 19.99
CA GLN A 224 -41.12 0.49 19.01
C GLN A 224 -41.78 -0.01 17.73
N GLN A 225 -42.82 0.74 17.28
CA GLN A 225 -43.59 0.46 16.08
C GLN A 225 -42.69 0.36 14.83
N PRO A 226 -42.93 -0.61 13.94
CA PRO A 226 -42.16 -0.71 12.70
C PRO A 226 -42.50 0.44 11.76
N ARG A 227 -41.48 1.21 11.33
CA ARG A 227 -41.60 2.11 10.19
C ARG A 227 -41.78 1.31 8.93
N VAL A 228 -42.98 1.37 8.36
CA VAL A 228 -43.33 0.77 7.06
C VAL A 228 -42.50 1.51 5.99
N THR A 229 -41.48 0.86 5.45
CA THR A 229 -40.83 1.27 4.22
C THR A 229 -41.68 0.76 3.05
N GLU A 230 -42.38 1.68 2.37
CA GLU A 230 -43.09 1.32 1.16
C GLU A 230 -42.13 0.72 0.12
N PRO A 231 -42.45 -0.42 -0.48
CA PRO A 231 -41.64 -0.99 -1.55
C PRO A 231 -41.68 -0.10 -2.79
N ILE A 232 -40.55 0.21 -3.36
CA ILE A 232 -40.41 0.92 -4.63
C ILE A 232 -41.10 0.09 -5.69
N LYS A 233 -42.27 0.55 -6.19
CA LYS A 233 -42.98 -0.09 -7.29
C LYS A 233 -42.18 0.05 -8.58
N ALA A 234 -41.61 -1.06 -9.05
CA ALA A 234 -41.03 -1.11 -10.38
C ALA A 234 -42.12 -0.78 -11.43
N ALA A 235 -41.80 0.09 -12.38
CA ALA A 235 -42.70 0.42 -13.47
C ALA A 235 -43.18 -0.86 -14.17
N PRO A 236 -44.50 -1.00 -14.48
CA PRO A 236 -45.03 -2.21 -15.08
C PRO A 236 -44.38 -2.46 -16.44
N ARG A 237 -43.81 -3.66 -16.62
CA ARG A 237 -43.24 -4.08 -17.92
C ARG A 237 -44.41 -4.29 -18.89
N VAL A 238 -44.41 -3.48 -19.96
CA VAL A 238 -45.41 -3.57 -21.03
C VAL A 238 -45.19 -4.87 -21.81
N GLY A 239 -46.20 -5.75 -21.81
CA GLY A 239 -46.13 -7.01 -22.53
C GLY A 239 -46.21 -6.79 -24.06
N ARG A 240 -45.67 -7.71 -24.84
CA ARG A 240 -45.63 -7.63 -26.31
C ARG A 240 -47.01 -7.43 -26.95
N ASN A 241 -48.10 -7.92 -26.33
CA ASN A 241 -49.47 -7.83 -26.81
C ASN A 241 -50.31 -6.71 -26.16
N ASP A 242 -49.75 -5.99 -25.17
CA ASP A 242 -50.45 -4.91 -24.49
C ASP A 242 -50.57 -3.66 -25.37
N PRO A 243 -51.52 -2.76 -25.09
CA PRO A 243 -51.63 -1.50 -25.81
C PRO A 243 -50.39 -0.64 -25.57
N CYS A 244 -49.89 -0.04 -26.63
CA CYS A 244 -48.67 0.76 -26.55
C CYS A 244 -48.90 2.02 -25.70
N PRO A 245 -48.02 2.34 -24.73
CA PRO A 245 -48.18 3.50 -23.85
C PRO A 245 -48.09 4.86 -24.56
N CYS A 246 -47.77 4.89 -25.85
CA CYS A 246 -47.76 6.11 -26.66
C CYS A 246 -49.17 6.60 -27.06
N GLY A 247 -50.23 5.92 -26.69
CA GLY A 247 -51.64 6.33 -27.00
C GLY A 247 -52.09 6.03 -28.43
N SER A 248 -51.28 5.33 -29.24
CA SER A 248 -51.61 5.06 -30.66
C SER A 248 -52.70 3.99 -30.89
N GLY A 249 -53.23 3.38 -29.84
CA GLY A 249 -54.23 2.29 -29.93
C GLY A 249 -53.70 0.98 -30.50
N LYS A 250 -52.42 0.90 -30.90
CA LYS A 250 -51.79 -0.32 -31.45
C LYS A 250 -51.12 -1.15 -30.35
N LYS A 251 -51.06 -2.47 -30.54
CA LYS A 251 -50.31 -3.36 -29.64
C LYS A 251 -48.83 -3.00 -29.65
N TYR A 252 -48.12 -3.13 -28.51
CA TYR A 252 -46.75 -2.75 -28.35
C TYR A 252 -45.82 -3.33 -29.43
N LYS A 253 -45.99 -4.62 -29.79
CA LYS A 253 -45.24 -5.28 -30.89
C LYS A 253 -45.38 -4.64 -32.26
N ASN A 254 -46.51 -3.93 -32.50
CA ASN A 254 -46.79 -3.28 -33.78
C ASN A 254 -46.55 -1.79 -33.78
N CYS A 255 -45.95 -1.25 -32.68
CA CYS A 255 -45.62 0.14 -32.50
C CYS A 255 -44.15 0.28 -32.03
N HIS A 256 -43.93 0.61 -30.78
CA HIS A 256 -42.55 0.82 -30.25
C HIS A 256 -41.78 -0.49 -29.96
N GLY A 257 -42.44 -1.62 -29.91
CA GLY A 257 -41.81 -2.94 -29.79
C GLY A 257 -41.55 -3.64 -31.16
N LYS A 258 -41.57 -2.91 -32.28
CA LYS A 258 -41.31 -3.46 -33.61
C LYS A 258 -39.80 -3.56 -33.83
N GLY A 259 -39.22 -4.71 -33.49
CA GLY A 259 -37.78 -4.98 -33.61
C GLY A 259 -37.10 -5.52 -32.35
N LEU A 260 -37.91 -5.84 -31.29
CA LEU A 260 -37.47 -6.60 -30.12
C LEU A 260 -37.92 -8.05 -30.20
#